data_e9cf0f20a307055d325afed9a3ac5f48
#
_entry.id   e9cf0f20a307055d325afed9a3ac5f48
#
_cell.length_a   1.000
_cell.length_b   1.000
_cell.length_c   1.000
_cell.angle_alpha   90.00
_cell.angle_beta   90.00
_cell.angle_gamma   90.00
#
_symmetry.space_group_name_H-M   'P 1'
#
loop_
_entity.id
_entity.type
_entity.pdbx_description
1 polymer ?
#
loop_
_entity_poly.entity_id
_entity_poly.type
_entity_poly.pdbx_seq_one_letter_code
_entity_poly.pdbx_strand_id
1 'polypeptide(L)'
;DKPAKSCSLCGVIMRKRSRARNAWLDLWANACSLGFEASSVIGLRTMKLAIGGNAAATEAQRMVSEKIEAGLALQAKALSGGLGTTALSVAAKTLDHYRPKVRANQTRLAKGAARRPYRPKRRWLTRW
;
A
#
# COMPACT_ATOMS: atom_id res chain seq x y z
N ASP A 1 -2.45 39.05 -47.26
CA ASP A 1 -1.94 37.79 -46.71
C ASP A 1 -2.20 37.76 -45.18
N LYS A 2 -3.28 37.08 -44.78
CA LYS A 2 -3.64 37.00 -43.37
C LYS A 2 -3.14 35.65 -42.81
N PRO A 3 -2.30 35.62 -41.76
CA PRO A 3 -1.92 34.37 -41.15
C PRO A 3 -3.13 33.69 -40.50
N ALA A 4 -3.30 32.42 -40.80
CA ALA A 4 -4.34 31.57 -40.26
C ALA A 4 -4.31 31.57 -38.72
N LYS A 5 -5.42 31.98 -38.10
CA LYS A 5 -5.60 31.88 -36.64
C LYS A 5 -5.58 30.41 -36.25
N SER A 6 -4.44 29.95 -35.74
CA SER A 6 -4.32 28.62 -35.17
C SER A 6 -5.37 28.45 -34.08
N CYS A 7 -6.20 27.44 -34.20
CA CYS A 7 -7.33 27.17 -33.33
C CYS A 7 -6.83 26.88 -31.91
N SER A 8 -6.88 27.88 -31.03
CA SER A 8 -6.48 27.81 -29.61
C SER A 8 -7.23 26.73 -28.85
N LEU A 9 -8.45 26.40 -29.27
CA LEU A 9 -9.24 25.30 -28.67
C LEU A 9 -8.63 23.91 -28.89
N CYS A 10 -8.02 23.65 -30.05
CA CYS A 10 -7.44 22.35 -30.36
C CYS A 10 -6.23 22.06 -29.46
N GLY A 11 -5.40 23.07 -29.16
CA GLY A 11 -4.27 22.93 -28.25
C GLY A 11 -4.68 22.66 -26.78
N VAL A 12 -5.79 23.25 -26.34
CA VAL A 12 -6.33 23.07 -24.99
C VAL A 12 -6.90 21.66 -24.82
N ILE A 13 -7.61 21.16 -25.82
CA ILE A 13 -8.20 19.80 -25.80
C ILE A 13 -7.12 18.72 -25.82
N MET A 14 -6.09 18.85 -26.65
CA MET A 14 -4.97 17.90 -26.69
C MET A 14 -4.16 17.90 -25.39
N ARG A 15 -3.91 19.08 -24.79
CA ARG A 15 -3.18 19.19 -23.52
C ARG A 15 -3.95 18.57 -22.34
N LYS A 16 -5.28 18.66 -22.34
CA LYS A 16 -6.14 18.02 -21.33
C LYS A 16 -6.14 16.50 -21.44
N ARG A 17 -6.14 15.97 -22.67
CA ARG A 17 -6.14 14.52 -22.94
C ARG A 17 -4.80 13.84 -22.62
N SER A 18 -3.67 14.51 -22.85
CA SER A 18 -2.34 14.00 -22.47
C SER A 18 -2.14 14.00 -20.95
N ARG A 19 -2.61 15.04 -20.25
CA ARG A 19 -2.53 15.13 -18.78
C ARG A 19 -3.37 14.04 -18.10
N ALA A 20 -4.55 13.70 -18.63
CA ALA A 20 -5.38 12.64 -18.11
C ALA A 20 -4.75 11.24 -18.31
N ARG A 21 -4.14 10.98 -19.48
CA ARG A 21 -3.40 9.72 -19.71
C ARG A 21 -2.21 9.57 -18.76
N ASN A 22 -1.45 10.62 -18.55
CA ASN A 22 -0.32 10.60 -17.63
C ASN A 22 -0.79 10.34 -16.18
N ALA A 23 -1.91 10.97 -15.76
CA ALA A 23 -2.46 10.76 -14.42
C ALA A 23 -2.90 9.31 -14.17
N TRP A 24 -3.45 8.61 -15.16
CA TRP A 24 -3.77 7.19 -15.05
C TRP A 24 -2.53 6.30 -15.04
N LEU A 25 -1.51 6.62 -15.82
CA LEU A 25 -0.23 5.91 -15.80
C LEU A 25 0.48 6.10 -14.45
N ASP A 26 0.47 7.30 -13.90
CA ASP A 26 1.02 7.60 -12.58
C ASP A 26 0.26 6.84 -11.49
N LEU A 27 -1.07 6.79 -11.57
CA LEU A 27 -1.89 6.00 -10.65
C LEU A 27 -1.54 4.51 -10.74
N TRP A 28 -1.42 3.98 -11.95
CA TRP A 28 -1.07 2.57 -12.17
C TRP A 28 0.32 2.24 -11.63
N ALA A 29 1.32 3.07 -11.92
CA ALA A 29 2.68 2.91 -11.40
C ALA A 29 2.72 2.96 -9.86
N ASN A 30 1.96 3.88 -9.26
CA ASN A 30 1.79 3.98 -7.82
C ASN A 30 1.11 2.74 -7.22
N ALA A 31 0.08 2.20 -7.87
CA ALA A 31 -0.61 0.98 -7.45
C ALA A 31 0.32 -0.24 -7.50
N CYS A 32 1.10 -0.39 -8.58
CA CYS A 32 2.10 -1.44 -8.71
C CYS A 32 3.16 -1.35 -7.61
N SER A 33 3.72 -0.15 -7.37
CA SER A 33 4.69 0.08 -6.31
C SER A 33 4.14 -0.30 -4.93
N LEU A 34 2.91 0.12 -4.61
CA LEU A 34 2.25 -0.26 -3.37
C LEU A 34 2.00 -1.77 -3.29
N GLY A 35 1.67 -2.42 -4.40
CA GLY A 35 1.51 -3.87 -4.50
C GLY A 35 2.80 -4.62 -4.14
N PHE A 36 3.96 -4.18 -4.62
CA PHE A 36 5.26 -4.75 -4.25
C PHE A 36 5.57 -4.54 -2.76
N GLU A 37 5.34 -3.33 -2.24
CA GLU A 37 5.53 -3.05 -0.81
C GLU A 37 4.60 -3.94 0.05
N ALA A 38 3.34 -4.11 -0.35
CA ALA A 38 2.37 -4.97 0.33
C ALA A 38 2.74 -6.46 0.27
N SER A 39 3.26 -6.95 -0.87
CA SER A 39 3.69 -8.33 -1.04
C SER A 39 4.80 -8.71 -0.07
N SER A 40 5.76 -7.83 0.16
CA SER A 40 6.82 -8.05 1.16
C SER A 40 6.26 -8.13 2.59
N VAL A 41 5.27 -7.28 2.93
CA VAL A 41 4.58 -7.33 4.23
C VAL A 41 3.84 -8.65 4.40
N ILE A 42 3.13 -9.11 3.34
CA ILE A 42 2.40 -10.37 3.36
C ILE A 42 3.38 -11.53 3.59
N GLY A 43 4.49 -11.59 2.85
CA GLY A 43 5.52 -12.63 3.01
C GLY A 43 6.09 -12.69 4.43
N LEU A 44 6.47 -11.54 5.00
CA LEU A 44 6.97 -11.47 6.38
C LEU A 44 5.92 -11.88 7.42
N ARG A 45 4.65 -11.55 7.22
CA ARG A 45 3.55 -11.96 8.10
C ARG A 45 3.28 -13.45 8.00
N THR A 46 3.22 -13.99 6.78
CA THR A 46 3.05 -15.44 6.56
C THR A 46 4.15 -16.24 7.24
N MET A 47 5.40 -15.80 7.10
CA MET A 47 6.53 -16.43 7.78
C MET A 47 6.38 -16.39 9.31
N LYS A 48 5.94 -15.25 9.86
CA LYS A 48 5.72 -15.10 11.31
C LYS A 48 4.58 -15.97 11.82
N LEU A 49 3.49 -16.10 11.06
CA LEU A 49 2.35 -16.95 11.37
C LEU A 49 2.74 -18.45 11.29
N ALA A 50 3.54 -18.83 10.30
CA ALA A 50 4.01 -20.21 10.13
C ALA A 50 4.89 -20.71 11.30
N ILE A 51 5.61 -19.80 11.97
CA ILE A 51 6.41 -20.13 13.16
C ILE A 51 5.50 -20.50 14.35
N GLY A 52 4.26 -20.00 14.39
CA GLY A 52 3.27 -20.29 15.42
C GLY A 52 3.53 -19.62 16.77
N GLY A 53 2.80 -20.11 17.80
CA GLY A 53 2.92 -19.65 19.18
C GLY A 53 2.25 -18.29 19.44
N ASN A 54 2.43 -17.75 20.66
CA ASN A 54 1.80 -16.49 21.09
C ASN A 54 2.13 -15.30 20.18
N ALA A 55 3.32 -15.30 19.56
CA ALA A 55 3.72 -14.25 18.63
C ALA A 55 2.89 -14.26 17.34
N ALA A 56 2.47 -15.44 16.86
CA ALA A 56 1.59 -15.58 15.71
C ALA A 56 0.17 -15.13 16.05
N ALA A 57 -0.37 -15.51 17.20
CA ALA A 57 -1.70 -15.08 17.66
C ALA A 57 -1.77 -13.55 17.80
N THR A 58 -0.77 -12.94 18.42
CA THR A 58 -0.69 -11.46 18.54
C THR A 58 -0.61 -10.77 17.18
N GLU A 59 0.14 -11.34 16.22
CA GLU A 59 0.23 -10.80 14.88
C GLU A 59 -1.11 -10.92 14.14
N ALA A 60 -1.81 -12.05 14.29
CA ALA A 60 -3.13 -12.26 13.70
C ALA A 60 -4.15 -11.22 14.20
N GLN A 61 -4.23 -11.02 15.52
CA GLN A 61 -5.09 -9.98 16.11
C GLN A 61 -4.76 -8.59 15.58
N ARG A 62 -3.47 -8.25 15.53
CA ARG A 62 -3.01 -6.96 15.00
C ARG A 62 -3.39 -6.77 13.53
N MET A 63 -3.32 -7.82 12.71
CA MET A 63 -3.74 -7.75 11.31
C MET A 63 -5.21 -7.39 11.16
N VAL A 64 -6.06 -7.90 12.04
CA VAL A 64 -7.50 -7.60 12.03
C VAL A 64 -7.74 -6.17 12.49
N SER A 65 -7.18 -5.75 13.63
CA SER A 65 -7.37 -4.40 14.16
C SER A 65 -6.86 -3.32 13.20
N GLU A 66 -5.67 -3.49 12.61
CA GLU A 66 -5.12 -2.57 11.63
C GLU A 66 -6.03 -2.42 10.39
N LYS A 67 -6.68 -3.50 9.94
CA LYS A 67 -7.62 -3.44 8.82
C LYS A 67 -8.92 -2.72 9.18
N ILE A 68 -9.46 -2.98 10.36
CA ILE A 68 -10.67 -2.31 10.86
C ILE A 68 -10.39 -0.79 10.99
N GLU A 69 -9.32 -0.41 11.66
CA GLU A 69 -8.93 1.00 11.82
C GLU A 69 -8.71 1.70 10.48
N ALA A 70 -8.00 1.03 9.55
CA ALA A 70 -7.76 1.58 8.23
C ALA A 70 -9.05 1.76 7.43
N GLY A 71 -9.97 0.81 7.53
CA GLY A 71 -11.28 0.86 6.86
C GLY A 71 -12.16 1.98 7.43
N LEU A 72 -12.27 2.08 8.76
CA LEU A 72 -13.04 3.14 9.42
C LEU A 72 -12.48 4.53 9.08
N ALA A 73 -11.16 4.70 9.11
CA ALA A 73 -10.53 5.97 8.74
C ALA A 73 -10.77 6.34 7.27
N LEU A 74 -10.78 5.37 6.36
CA LEU A 74 -11.11 5.59 4.95
C LEU A 74 -12.59 5.94 4.77
N GLN A 75 -13.49 5.26 5.47
CA GLN A 75 -14.92 5.57 5.47
C GLN A 75 -15.19 7.00 5.98
N ALA A 76 -14.56 7.40 7.07
CA ALA A 76 -14.69 8.76 7.59
C ALA A 76 -14.23 9.80 6.55
N LYS A 77 -13.13 9.54 5.84
CA LYS A 77 -12.66 10.40 4.74
C LYS A 77 -13.65 10.43 3.55
N ALA A 78 -14.29 9.31 3.25
CA ALA A 78 -15.29 9.24 2.19
C ALA A 78 -16.52 10.09 2.55
N LEU A 79 -17.04 9.93 3.77
CA LEU A 79 -18.20 10.66 4.27
C LEU A 79 -17.95 12.16 4.37
N SER A 80 -16.73 12.58 4.73
CA SER A 80 -16.34 14.00 4.76
C SER A 80 -16.02 14.60 3.39
N GLY A 81 -16.19 13.86 2.28
CA GLY A 81 -15.83 14.31 0.92
C GLY A 81 -14.32 14.40 0.67
N GLY A 82 -13.50 13.95 1.63
CA GLY A 82 -12.03 14.04 1.55
C GLY A 82 -11.39 13.21 0.43
N LEU A 83 -12.10 12.23 -0.13
CA LEU A 83 -11.63 11.41 -1.24
C LEU A 83 -11.79 12.10 -2.62
N GLY A 84 -12.64 13.15 -2.72
CA GLY A 84 -12.97 13.82 -3.96
C GLY A 84 -14.10 13.12 -4.72
N THR A 85 -14.46 13.68 -5.89
CA THR A 85 -15.65 13.27 -6.65
C THR A 85 -15.34 12.46 -7.91
N THR A 86 -14.08 12.38 -8.33
CA THR A 86 -13.68 11.64 -9.54
C THR A 86 -13.06 10.29 -9.17
N ALA A 87 -13.30 9.26 -10.00
CA ALA A 87 -12.71 7.93 -9.80
C ALA A 87 -11.19 7.98 -9.64
N LEU A 88 -10.50 8.83 -10.42
CA LEU A 88 -9.07 9.03 -10.33
C LEU A 88 -8.65 9.62 -8.97
N SER A 89 -9.35 10.64 -8.47
CA SER A 89 -9.03 11.25 -7.17
C SER A 89 -9.30 10.31 -6.01
N VAL A 90 -10.39 9.55 -6.06
CA VAL A 90 -10.72 8.55 -5.04
C VAL A 90 -9.64 7.47 -4.99
N ALA A 91 -9.24 6.93 -6.16
CA ALA A 91 -8.21 5.90 -6.24
C ALA A 91 -6.85 6.43 -5.74
N ALA A 92 -6.41 7.60 -6.19
CA ALA A 92 -5.14 8.20 -5.76
C ALA A 92 -5.10 8.42 -4.24
N LYS A 93 -6.13 9.05 -3.67
CA LYS A 93 -6.19 9.32 -2.23
C LYS A 93 -6.34 8.05 -1.38
N THR A 94 -6.95 7.00 -1.93
CA THR A 94 -7.00 5.68 -1.28
C THR A 94 -5.61 5.06 -1.22
N LEU A 95 -4.84 5.08 -2.31
CA LEU A 95 -3.45 4.61 -2.32
C LEU A 95 -2.58 5.40 -1.33
N ASP A 96 -2.70 6.72 -1.31
CA ASP A 96 -1.98 7.60 -0.38
C ASP A 96 -2.35 7.30 1.09
N HIS A 97 -3.59 6.93 1.36
CA HIS A 97 -4.03 6.53 2.71
C HIS A 97 -3.37 5.22 3.17
N TYR A 98 -3.24 4.23 2.29
CA TYR A 98 -2.68 2.92 2.67
C TYR A 98 -1.16 2.87 2.65
N ARG A 99 -0.49 3.65 1.81
CA ARG A 99 0.97 3.63 1.64
C ARG A 99 1.76 3.79 2.95
N PRO A 100 1.50 4.78 3.81
CA PRO A 100 2.23 4.92 5.08
C PRO A 100 2.01 3.73 6.01
N LYS A 101 0.81 3.13 6.00
CA LYS A 101 0.48 1.96 6.81
C LYS A 101 1.27 0.71 6.35
N VAL A 102 1.37 0.50 5.04
CA VAL A 102 2.15 -0.60 4.45
C VAL A 102 3.64 -0.44 4.79
N ARG A 103 4.20 0.75 4.61
CA ARG A 103 5.61 1.03 4.94
C ARG A 103 5.93 0.89 6.41
N ALA A 104 5.06 1.37 7.29
CA ALA A 104 5.22 1.20 8.73
C ALA A 104 5.23 -0.29 9.12
N ASN A 105 4.34 -1.08 8.53
CA ASN A 105 4.28 -2.52 8.75
C ASN A 105 5.52 -3.25 8.21
N GLN A 106 5.99 -2.89 7.02
CA GLN A 106 7.22 -3.44 6.44
C GLN A 106 8.41 -3.19 7.36
N THR A 107 8.61 -1.95 7.81
CA THR A 107 9.70 -1.58 8.71
C THR A 107 9.63 -2.32 10.04
N ARG A 108 8.44 -2.44 10.63
CA ARG A 108 8.22 -3.15 11.88
C ARG A 108 8.55 -4.64 11.76
N LEU A 109 8.07 -5.27 10.71
CA LEU A 109 8.25 -6.71 10.47
C LEU A 109 9.71 -7.04 10.13
N ALA A 110 10.37 -6.23 9.30
CA ALA A 110 11.78 -6.40 8.97
C ALA A 110 12.68 -6.27 10.21
N LYS A 111 12.43 -5.28 11.09
CA LYS A 111 13.15 -5.15 12.36
C LYS A 111 12.90 -6.36 13.28
N GLY A 112 11.68 -6.88 13.31
CA GLY A 112 11.34 -8.06 14.09
C GLY A 112 12.03 -9.34 13.60
N ALA A 113 12.18 -9.49 12.28
CA ALA A 113 12.89 -10.60 11.66
C ALA A 113 14.41 -10.53 11.94
N ALA A 114 15.00 -9.34 11.84
CA ALA A 114 16.43 -9.13 12.10
C ALA A 114 16.83 -9.35 13.56
N ARG A 115 15.90 -9.15 14.52
CA ARG A 115 16.16 -9.35 15.96
C ARG A 115 16.05 -10.78 16.45
N ARG A 116 15.65 -11.73 15.61
CA ARG A 116 15.61 -13.16 15.93
C ARG A 116 16.72 -13.89 15.15
N PRO A 117 17.96 -13.97 15.67
CA PRO A 117 18.87 -14.98 15.17
C PRO A 117 18.19 -16.32 15.35
N TYR A 118 18.14 -17.12 14.28
CA TYR A 118 17.72 -18.51 14.33
C TYR A 118 18.50 -19.18 15.46
N ARG A 119 17.86 -19.40 16.59
CA ARG A 119 18.38 -20.23 17.67
C ARG A 119 17.91 -21.64 17.35
N PRO A 120 18.77 -22.53 16.78
CA PRO A 120 18.39 -23.90 16.60
C PRO A 120 18.06 -24.44 18.00
N LYS A 121 16.84 -24.95 18.17
CA LYS A 121 16.50 -25.71 19.38
C LYS A 121 17.53 -26.82 19.46
N ARG A 122 18.43 -26.75 20.42
CA ARG A 122 19.29 -27.88 20.78
C ARG A 122 18.35 -29.01 21.20
N ARG A 123 17.97 -29.85 20.25
CA ARG A 123 17.17 -31.03 20.46
C ARG A 123 18.11 -32.12 20.90
N TRP A 124 18.10 -32.39 22.24
CA TRP A 124 18.21 -33.71 22.81
C TRP A 124 19.12 -34.73 22.09
N LEU A 125 20.41 -34.51 22.06
CA LEU A 125 21.37 -35.60 21.82
C LEU A 125 22.25 -35.76 23.06
N THR A 126 21.62 -36.14 24.17
CA THR A 126 22.34 -36.72 25.30
C THR A 126 21.38 -37.61 26.05
N ARG A 127 21.26 -38.83 25.58
CA ARG A 127 21.01 -40.00 26.43
C ARG A 127 21.13 -41.24 25.56
N TRP A 128 22.32 -41.74 25.48
CA TRP A 128 22.63 -43.18 25.53
C TRP A 128 23.93 -43.34 26.27
#